data_1cf36198d29a9e4ae9c0e4a8e2fb34a6
#
_entry.id   1cf36198d29a9e4ae9c0e4a8e2fb34a6
#
_cell.length_a   1.000
_cell.length_b   1.000
_cell.length_c   1.000
_cell.angle_alpha   90.00
_cell.angle_beta   90.00
_cell.angle_gamma   90.00
#
_symmetry.space_group_name_H-M   'P 1'
#
loop_
_entity.id
_entity.type
_entity.pdbx_description
1 polymer ?
#
loop_
_entity_poly.entity_id
_entity_poly.type
_entity_poly.pdbx_seq_one_letter_code
_entity_poly.pdbx_strand_id
1 'polypeptide(L)' 'MPVFKLHVDSLYPAWYRDYYTIEAETEEEAVQMIKDYEVEPDESEPLYEFEQEAVRTEIYNGDKLIYSEKDDSRQL' A
#
# COMPACT_ATOMS: atom_id res chain seq x y z
N MET A 1 19.98 -1.28 9.98
CA MET A 1 18.78 -0.53 9.60
C MET A 1 17.55 -1.19 10.17
N PRO A 2 16.58 -0.40 10.65
CA PRO A 2 15.33 -0.99 11.10
C PRO A 2 14.58 -1.65 9.95
N VAL A 3 13.80 -2.67 10.30
CA VAL A 3 12.98 -3.41 9.33
C VAL A 3 11.53 -3.03 9.55
N PHE A 4 10.85 -2.60 8.49
CA PHE A 4 9.44 -2.23 8.53
C PHE A 4 8.60 -3.29 7.83
N LYS A 5 7.58 -3.78 8.52
CA LYS A 5 6.61 -4.70 7.94
C LYS A 5 5.34 -3.91 7.65
N LEU A 6 5.15 -3.60 6.38
CA LEU A 6 4.05 -2.75 5.93
C LEU A 6 3.12 -3.55 5.04
N HIS A 7 1.85 -3.15 5.01
CA HIS A 7 0.96 -3.67 3.99
C HIS A 7 0.29 -2.51 3.25
N VAL A 8 0.02 -2.72 1.99
CA VAL A 8 -0.57 -1.73 1.10
C VAL A 8 -1.90 -2.26 0.60
N ASP A 9 -2.96 -1.54 0.89
CA ASP A 9 -4.29 -1.85 0.38
C ASP A 9 -4.57 -0.96 -0.82
N SER A 10 -4.85 -1.57 -1.96
CA SER A 10 -5.09 -0.86 -3.20
C SER A 10 -6.47 -1.21 -3.75
N LEU A 11 -7.20 -0.21 -4.21
CA LEU A 11 -8.51 -0.37 -4.82
C LEU A 11 -8.42 -0.11 -6.32
N TYR A 12 -8.69 -1.15 -7.16
CA TYR A 12 -8.62 -1.02 -8.61
C TYR A 12 -9.13 -2.26 -9.35
N PRO A 13 -10.41 -2.48 -9.63
CA PRO A 13 -11.62 -1.97 -8.97
C PRO A 13 -11.96 -2.71 -7.70
N ALA A 14 -11.18 -3.71 -7.33
CA ALA A 14 -11.35 -4.45 -6.09
C ALA A 14 -10.18 -4.13 -5.17
N TRP A 15 -10.38 -4.35 -3.89
CA TRP A 15 -9.31 -4.17 -2.93
C TRP A 15 -8.35 -5.35 -2.97
N TYR A 16 -7.04 -5.03 -3.02
CA TYR A 16 -5.94 -5.98 -2.90
C TYR A 16 -5.01 -5.52 -1.79
N ARG A 17 -4.44 -6.48 -1.07
CA ARG A 17 -3.49 -6.18 -0.02
C ARG A 17 -2.16 -6.83 -0.35
N ASP A 18 -1.12 -6.01 -0.40
CA ASP A 18 0.26 -6.44 -0.63
C ASP A 18 1.06 -6.27 0.65
N TYR A 19 1.85 -7.28 1.01
CA TYR A 19 2.65 -7.26 2.22
C TYR A 19 4.12 -7.03 1.87
N TYR A 20 4.76 -6.12 2.60
CA TYR A 20 6.15 -5.74 2.38
C TYR A 20 6.96 -5.88 3.65
N THR A 21 8.23 -6.30 3.50
CA THR A 21 9.24 -6.27 4.57
C THR A 21 10.39 -5.43 4.03
N ILE A 22 10.61 -4.25 4.60
CA ILE A 22 11.51 -3.24 4.04
C ILE A 22 12.54 -2.81 5.08
N GLU A 23 13.83 -2.83 4.70
CA GLU A 23 14.89 -2.25 5.49
C GLU A 23 15.06 -0.79 5.05
N ALA A 24 14.91 0.14 5.98
CA ALA A 24 15.02 1.57 5.71
C ALA A 24 15.40 2.30 6.99
N GLU A 25 15.93 3.51 6.85
CA GLU A 25 16.30 4.34 8.00
C GLU A 25 15.07 4.83 8.75
N THR A 26 14.01 5.16 8.02
CA THR A 26 12.78 5.69 8.60
C THR A 26 11.56 5.08 7.92
N GLU A 27 10.42 5.20 8.59
CA GLU A 27 9.14 4.76 8.04
C GLU A 27 8.81 5.52 6.74
N GLU A 28 9.09 6.82 6.71
CA GLU A 28 8.86 7.65 5.53
C GLU A 28 9.67 7.16 4.34
N GLU A 29 10.90 6.75 4.58
CA GLU A 29 11.75 6.20 3.53
C GLU A 29 11.18 4.89 3.01
N ALA A 30 10.68 4.03 3.90
CA ALA A 30 10.05 2.76 3.52
C ALA A 30 8.82 3.01 2.65
N VAL A 31 7.98 3.98 3.03
CA VAL A 31 6.80 4.37 2.25
C VAL A 31 7.22 4.87 0.87
N GLN A 32 8.26 5.69 0.81
CA GLN A 32 8.75 6.23 -0.47
C GLN A 32 9.24 5.12 -1.40
N MET A 33 9.92 4.12 -0.85
CA MET A 33 10.38 2.98 -1.64
C MET A 33 9.22 2.21 -2.27
N ILE A 34 8.11 2.07 -1.55
CA ILE A 34 6.90 1.45 -2.10
C ILE A 34 6.32 2.33 -3.21
N LYS A 35 6.22 3.62 -2.99
CA LYS A 35 5.64 4.56 -3.96
C LYS A 35 6.46 4.62 -5.25
N ASP A 36 7.76 4.47 -5.15
CA ASP A 36 8.67 4.52 -6.29
C ASP A 36 8.84 3.15 -6.97
N TYR A 37 8.15 2.13 -6.49
CA TYR A 37 8.22 0.76 -7.02
C TYR A 37 9.64 0.18 -6.95
N GLU A 38 10.40 0.56 -5.92
CA GLU A 38 11.76 0.05 -5.71
C GLU A 38 11.79 -1.30 -5.00
N VAL A 39 10.67 -1.72 -4.46
CA VAL A 39 10.54 -2.99 -3.73
C VAL A 39 9.33 -3.76 -4.26
N GLU A 40 9.38 -5.08 -4.08
CA GLU A 40 8.28 -5.95 -4.49
C GLU A 40 7.61 -6.54 -3.24
N PRO A 41 6.29 -6.81 -3.30
CA PRO A 41 5.62 -7.42 -2.16
C PRO A 41 6.07 -8.86 -1.94
N ASP A 42 6.11 -9.27 -0.68
CA ASP A 42 6.41 -10.64 -0.30
C ASP A 42 5.22 -11.55 -0.61
N GLU A 43 4.02 -11.02 -0.41
CA GLU A 43 2.76 -11.72 -0.65
C GLU A 43 1.71 -10.72 -1.08
N SER A 44 0.72 -11.21 -1.82
CA SER A 44 -0.44 -10.42 -2.25
C SER A 44 -1.69 -11.24 -2.08
N GLU A 45 -2.77 -10.61 -1.62
CA GLU A 45 -4.06 -11.31 -1.48
C GLU A 45 -5.22 -10.40 -1.86
N PRO A 46 -6.26 -10.94 -2.50
CA PRO A 46 -7.48 -10.19 -2.74
C PRO A 46 -8.30 -10.11 -1.46
N LEU A 47 -8.95 -8.97 -1.24
CA LEU A 47 -9.81 -8.78 -0.07
C LEU A 47 -11.28 -9.08 -0.38
N TYR A 48 -11.60 -9.35 -1.64
CA TYR A 48 -12.96 -9.67 -2.10
C TYR A 48 -13.99 -8.57 -1.81
N GLU A 49 -13.52 -7.33 -1.72
CA GLU A 49 -14.37 -6.17 -1.56
C GLU A 49 -14.31 -5.33 -2.83
N PHE A 50 -15.47 -4.95 -3.34
CA PHE A 50 -15.58 -4.18 -4.58
C PHE A 50 -16.22 -2.84 -4.30
N GLU A 51 -15.61 -1.77 -4.78
CA GLU A 51 -16.16 -0.43 -4.66
C GLU A 51 -16.04 0.28 -5.99
N GLN A 52 -17.06 1.08 -6.32
CA GLN A 52 -17.05 1.91 -7.52
C GLN A 52 -16.68 3.33 -7.14
N GLU A 53 -15.42 3.51 -6.80
CA GLU A 53 -14.87 4.79 -6.39
C GLU A 53 -13.60 5.08 -7.18
N ALA A 54 -13.03 6.23 -6.92
CA ALA A 54 -11.73 6.56 -7.46
C ALA A 54 -10.68 5.59 -6.91
N VAL A 55 -9.65 5.36 -7.70
CA VAL A 55 -8.52 4.51 -7.29
C VAL A 55 -7.91 5.04 -5.99
N ARG A 56 -7.68 4.16 -5.05
CA ARG A 56 -7.08 4.51 -3.75
C ARG A 56 -5.95 3.57 -3.40
N THR A 57 -5.00 4.10 -2.67
CA THR A 57 -3.88 3.34 -2.11
C THR A 57 -3.72 3.74 -0.65
N GLU A 58 -3.65 2.76 0.24
CA GLU A 58 -3.48 2.98 1.67
C GLU A 58 -2.34 2.10 2.17
N ILE A 59 -1.39 2.69 2.88
CA ILE A 59 -0.25 1.97 3.44
C ILE A 59 -0.38 1.94 4.96
N TYR A 60 -0.27 0.75 5.52
CA TYR A 60 -0.42 0.51 6.96
C TYR A 60 0.85 -0.07 7.56
N ASN A 61 1.14 0.33 8.80
CA ASN A 61 2.12 -0.32 9.64
C ASN A 61 1.32 -0.99 10.77
N GLY A 62 1.09 -2.31 10.65
CA GLY A 62 0.17 -3.01 11.52
C GLY A 62 -1.24 -2.46 11.32
N ASP A 63 -1.84 -1.93 12.38
CA ASP A 63 -3.19 -1.35 12.31
C ASP A 63 -3.18 0.15 12.04
N LYS A 64 -2.01 0.75 11.96
CA LYS A 64 -1.88 2.19 11.83
C LYS A 64 -1.75 2.61 10.37
N LEU A 65 -2.64 3.46 9.90
CA LEU A 65 -2.57 4.05 8.56
C LEU A 65 -1.49 5.13 8.56
N ILE A 66 -0.48 4.98 7.69
CA ILE A 66 0.64 5.91 7.61
C ILE A 66 0.69 6.71 6.31
N TYR A 67 -0.04 6.27 5.29
CA TYR A 67 -0.09 6.97 4.00
C TYR A 67 -1.38 6.63 3.29
N SER A 68 -1.99 7.63 2.67
CA SER A 68 -3.20 7.44 1.89
C SER A 68 -3.18 8.34 0.67
N GLU A 69 -3.54 7.79 -0.47
CA GLU A 69 -3.61 8.53 -1.71
C GLU A 69 -4.89 8.13 -2.46
N LYS A 70 -5.57 9.12 -3.02
CA LYS A 70 -6.76 8.91 -3.81
C LYS A 70 -6.59 9.60 -5.15
N ASP A 71 -6.75 8.84 -6.23
CA ASP A 71 -6.66 9.36 -7.59
C ASP A 71 -8.06 9.60 -8.15
N ASP A 72 -8.54 10.83 -8.06
CA ASP A 72 -9.87 11.19 -8.52
C ASP A 72 -9.98 11.30 -10.05
N SER A 73 -8.85 11.31 -10.74
CA SER A 73 -8.87 11.38 -12.20
C SER A 73 -9.20 10.04 -12.86
N ARG A 74 -9.20 8.97 -12.08
CA ARG A 74 -9.43 7.61 -12.57
C ARG A 74 -10.64 7.01 -11.86
N GLN A 75 -11.80 7.35 -12.37
CA GLN A 75 -13.05 6.81 -11.84
C GLN A 75 -13.40 5.51 -12.56
N LEU A 76 -13.92 4.59 -11.80
CA LEU A 76 -14.33 3.28 -12.30
C LEU A 76 -15.80 3.25 -12.65
#